data_2a2c53ac4b67ef4ade36c4c85b22fc66
#
_entry.id   2a2c53ac4b67ef4ade36c4c85b22fc66
#
_cell.length_a   1.000
_cell.length_b   1.000
_cell.length_c   1.000
_cell.angle_alpha   90.00
_cell.angle_beta   90.00
_cell.angle_gamma   90.00
#
_symmetry.space_group_name_H-M   'P 1'
#
loop_
_entity.id
_entity.type
_entity.pdbx_description
1 polymer ?
#
loop_
_entity_poly.entity_id
_entity_poly.type
_entity_poly.pdbx_seq_one_letter_code
_entity_poly.pdbx_strand_id
1 'polypeptide(L)'
;MAHSMDISYRQGIRSKGFAITCPTGTTQQTLSLSGLAKSFEGLIISSAFTATPQTLINPKQLRVTLTINNDVSIDDDSAMSYAIPAVGGFAGGFPFFIPIPRRLTGQDTISIRFVNAAASQNVDVTVWYRNEL
;
A
#
# COMPACT_ATOMS: atom_id res chain seq x y z
N MET A 1 6.25 -33.48 3.16
CA MET A 1 6.67 -32.94 1.87
C MET A 1 6.62 -31.43 1.87
N ALA A 2 7.77 -30.83 1.63
CA ALA A 2 7.86 -29.38 1.57
C ALA A 2 6.96 -28.78 0.48
N HIS A 3 6.76 -29.52 -0.60
CA HIS A 3 5.97 -29.06 -1.73
C HIS A 3 4.51 -28.84 -1.39
N SER A 4 3.89 -29.75 -0.66
CA SER A 4 2.48 -29.60 -0.34
C SER A 4 2.26 -28.41 0.60
N MET A 5 3.20 -28.20 1.51
CA MET A 5 3.13 -27.04 2.38
C MET A 5 3.29 -25.75 1.59
N ASP A 6 4.23 -25.69 0.66
CA ASP A 6 4.42 -24.53 -0.20
C ASP A 6 3.17 -24.24 -1.01
N ILE A 7 2.57 -25.25 -1.60
CA ILE A 7 1.36 -25.10 -2.41
C ILE A 7 0.22 -24.58 -1.55
N SER A 8 0.00 -25.18 -0.39
CA SER A 8 -1.04 -24.73 0.52
C SER A 8 -0.83 -23.28 0.96
N TYR A 9 0.41 -22.94 1.24
CA TYR A 9 0.76 -21.60 1.65
C TYR A 9 0.45 -20.58 0.56
N ARG A 10 0.70 -20.95 -0.68
CA ARG A 10 0.54 -20.05 -1.82
C ARG A 10 -0.89 -19.95 -2.32
N GLN A 11 -1.70 -20.99 -2.14
CA GLN A 11 -3.03 -21.05 -2.74
C GLN A 11 -3.95 -19.94 -2.28
N GLY A 12 -3.85 -19.52 -1.06
CA GLY A 12 -4.71 -18.47 -0.53
C GLY A 12 -4.19 -17.05 -0.74
N ILE A 13 -2.96 -16.89 -1.24
CA ILE A 13 -2.34 -15.58 -1.34
C ILE A 13 -2.79 -14.88 -2.61
N ARG A 14 -3.23 -13.66 -2.47
CA ARG A 14 -3.68 -12.80 -3.55
C ARG A 14 -3.08 -11.41 -3.38
N SER A 15 -2.98 -10.69 -4.48
CA SER A 15 -2.61 -9.29 -4.46
C SER A 15 -3.61 -8.48 -5.26
N LYS A 16 -3.83 -7.25 -4.86
CA LYS A 16 -4.66 -6.32 -5.60
C LYS A 16 -4.00 -4.95 -5.59
N GLY A 17 -3.88 -4.36 -6.78
CA GLY A 17 -3.27 -3.05 -6.95
C GLY A 17 -4.30 -1.96 -7.02
N PHE A 18 -3.96 -0.80 -6.46
CA PHE A 18 -4.78 0.40 -6.49
C PHE A 18 -3.90 1.55 -6.96
N ALA A 19 -4.28 2.18 -8.07
CA ALA A 19 -3.61 3.36 -8.57
C ALA A 19 -4.35 4.58 -8.02
N ILE A 20 -3.66 5.40 -7.26
CA ILE A 20 -4.26 6.53 -6.55
C ILE A 20 -3.55 7.80 -6.99
N THR A 21 -4.31 8.75 -7.50
CA THR A 21 -3.78 10.09 -7.80
C THR A 21 -3.97 10.95 -6.57
N CYS A 22 -2.88 11.51 -6.07
CA CYS A 22 -2.87 12.35 -4.88
C CYS A 22 -2.59 13.81 -5.28
N PRO A 23 -3.62 14.61 -5.55
CA PRO A 23 -3.41 16.05 -5.72
C PRO A 23 -3.02 16.68 -4.39
N THR A 24 -2.63 17.94 -4.43
CA THR A 24 -2.36 18.69 -3.19
C THR A 24 -3.61 18.63 -2.31
N GLY A 25 -3.41 18.28 -1.04
CA GLY A 25 -4.51 18.12 -0.10
C GLY A 25 -4.69 16.67 0.32
N THR A 26 -5.91 16.33 0.69
CA THR A 26 -6.24 15.01 1.23
C THR A 26 -6.95 14.17 0.17
N THR A 27 -6.48 12.95 0.00
CA THR A 27 -7.12 11.94 -0.86
C THR A 27 -7.36 10.70 -0.04
N GLN A 28 -8.59 10.22 -0.04
CA GLN A 28 -8.95 9.00 0.68
C GLN A 28 -9.57 8.01 -0.30
N GLN A 29 -9.19 6.75 -0.15
CA GLN A 29 -9.73 5.69 -1.00
C GLN A 29 -10.00 4.45 -0.16
N THR A 30 -11.12 3.80 -0.46
CA THR A 30 -11.44 2.49 0.10
C THR A 30 -10.67 1.43 -0.69
N LEU A 31 -9.98 0.57 0.02
CA LEU A 31 -9.26 -0.56 -0.57
C LEU A 31 -10.19 -1.78 -0.52
N SER A 32 -11.00 -1.93 -1.56
CA SER A 32 -12.01 -3.00 -1.60
C SER A 32 -11.37 -4.32 -2.00
N LEU A 33 -11.46 -5.30 -1.14
CA LEU A 33 -11.02 -6.66 -1.41
C LEU A 33 -12.22 -7.56 -1.68
N SER A 34 -11.93 -8.77 -2.17
CA SER A 34 -12.96 -9.78 -2.33
C SER A 34 -13.63 -10.08 -0.99
N GLY A 35 -14.95 -10.29 -1.01
CA GLY A 35 -15.66 -10.73 0.19
C GLY A 35 -15.22 -12.10 0.71
N LEU A 36 -14.40 -12.81 -0.06
CA LEU A 36 -13.82 -14.08 0.35
C LEU A 36 -12.50 -13.91 1.09
N ALA A 37 -11.98 -12.67 1.19
CA ALA A 37 -10.73 -12.41 1.88
C ALA A 37 -10.85 -12.74 3.36
N LYS A 38 -9.92 -13.53 3.87
CA LYS A 38 -9.89 -13.99 5.26
C LYS A 38 -8.82 -13.30 6.08
N SER A 39 -7.77 -12.83 5.45
CA SER A 39 -6.73 -12.09 6.14
C SER A 39 -6.10 -11.03 5.25
N PHE A 40 -5.80 -9.91 5.86
CA PHE A 40 -4.96 -8.86 5.29
C PHE A 40 -3.53 -9.15 5.74
N GLU A 41 -2.62 -9.29 4.79
CA GLU A 41 -1.24 -9.66 5.13
C GLU A 41 -0.33 -8.44 5.19
N GLY A 42 -0.60 -7.44 4.39
CA GLY A 42 0.21 -6.25 4.32
C GLY A 42 0.07 -5.54 2.99
N LEU A 43 0.90 -4.55 2.78
CA LEU A 43 0.84 -3.76 1.56
C LEU A 43 2.20 -3.25 1.14
N ILE A 44 2.26 -2.86 -0.11
CA ILE A 44 3.42 -2.16 -0.68
C ILE A 44 2.90 -0.83 -1.21
N ILE A 45 3.55 0.26 -0.80
CA ILE A 45 3.26 1.59 -1.30
C ILE A 45 4.43 2.02 -2.17
N SER A 46 4.16 2.39 -3.41
CA SER A 46 5.18 2.93 -4.31
C SER A 46 4.66 4.19 -4.95
N SER A 47 5.55 5.12 -5.23
CA SER A 47 5.18 6.33 -5.94
C SER A 47 5.98 6.43 -7.23
N ALA A 48 5.31 6.89 -8.29
CA ALA A 48 5.91 7.08 -9.59
C ALA A 48 6.18 8.56 -9.81
N PHE A 49 7.36 8.87 -10.29
CA PHE A 49 7.67 10.22 -10.73
C PHE A 49 7.24 10.39 -12.18
N THR A 50 6.46 11.40 -12.41
CA THR A 50 6.03 11.74 -13.76
C THR A 50 6.79 12.94 -14.32
N ALA A 51 7.55 13.62 -13.48
CA ALA A 51 8.24 14.83 -13.87
C ALA A 51 9.67 14.56 -14.32
N THR A 52 10.13 15.36 -15.26
CA THR A 52 11.53 15.36 -15.72
C THR A 52 12.08 16.77 -15.51
N PRO A 53 13.14 16.99 -14.71
CA PRO A 53 13.84 15.96 -13.93
C PRO A 53 13.01 15.45 -12.78
N GLN A 54 13.32 14.24 -12.38
CA GLN A 54 12.65 13.63 -11.22
C GLN A 54 13.11 14.33 -9.94
N THR A 55 12.14 14.68 -9.11
CA THR A 55 12.41 15.29 -7.81
C THR A 55 12.08 14.34 -6.70
N LEU A 56 12.92 14.31 -5.68
CA LEU A 56 12.64 13.54 -4.49
C LEU A 56 11.42 14.10 -3.76
N ILE A 57 10.56 13.21 -3.33
CA ILE A 57 9.45 13.59 -2.46
C ILE A 57 10.01 13.88 -1.09
N ASN A 58 9.72 15.07 -0.58
CA ASN A 58 10.06 15.37 0.81
C ASN A 58 9.19 14.49 1.72
N PRO A 59 9.78 13.75 2.66
CA PRO A 59 9.01 12.86 3.54
C PRO A 59 7.88 13.55 4.29
N LYS A 60 7.99 14.84 4.51
CA LYS A 60 6.95 15.62 5.18
C LYS A 60 5.82 16.05 4.25
N GLN A 61 6.00 15.87 2.94
CA GLN A 61 5.03 16.35 1.96
C GLN A 61 3.96 15.33 1.62
N LEU A 62 4.24 14.06 1.79
CA LEU A 62 3.27 13.00 1.53
C LEU A 62 3.15 12.12 2.76
N ARG A 63 1.98 12.17 3.40
CA ARG A 63 1.69 11.43 4.62
C ARG A 63 0.63 10.38 4.33
N VAL A 64 0.68 9.25 5.03
CA VAL A 64 -0.25 8.15 4.81
C VAL A 64 -0.87 7.70 6.13
N THR A 65 -2.14 7.38 6.08
CA THR A 65 -2.89 6.77 7.18
C THR A 65 -3.66 5.58 6.63
N LEU A 66 -3.46 4.42 7.23
CA LEU A 66 -4.19 3.20 6.89
C LEU A 66 -5.09 2.82 8.05
N THR A 67 -6.37 2.63 7.77
CA THR A 67 -7.37 2.24 8.76
C THR A 67 -8.05 0.96 8.32
N ILE A 68 -8.11 -0.01 9.20
CA ILE A 68 -8.80 -1.28 8.98
C ILE A 68 -9.84 -1.42 10.07
N ASN A 69 -11.12 -1.41 9.69
CA ASN A 69 -12.25 -1.54 10.62
C ASN A 69 -12.17 -0.55 11.79
N ASN A 70 -11.93 0.73 11.48
CA ASN A 70 -11.79 1.80 12.46
C ASN A 70 -10.55 1.72 13.34
N ASP A 71 -9.67 0.78 13.07
CA ASP A 71 -8.40 0.66 13.78
C ASP A 71 -7.28 1.19 12.91
N VAL A 72 -6.58 2.21 13.39
CA VAL A 72 -5.52 2.86 12.63
C VAL A 72 -4.26 2.02 12.71
N SER A 73 -3.86 1.46 11.57
CA SER A 73 -2.68 0.59 11.49
C SER A 73 -1.42 1.35 11.09
N ILE A 74 -1.57 2.38 10.26
CA ILE A 74 -0.51 3.35 9.95
C ILE A 74 -1.11 4.71 10.27
N ASP A 75 -0.48 5.46 11.17
CA ASP A 75 -1.03 6.71 11.66
C ASP A 75 -0.19 7.89 11.20
N ASP A 76 -0.65 8.57 10.15
CA ASP A 76 -0.06 9.81 9.66
C ASP A 76 1.47 9.72 9.53
N ASP A 77 1.95 8.66 8.92
CA ASP A 77 3.37 8.42 8.75
C ASP A 77 3.84 8.91 7.39
N SER A 78 5.14 9.04 7.23
CA SER A 78 5.71 9.44 5.95
C SER A 78 5.57 8.31 4.93
N ALA A 79 4.96 8.61 3.79
CA ALA A 79 4.86 7.65 2.70
C ALA A 79 6.23 7.25 2.15
N MET A 80 7.23 8.10 2.36
CA MET A 80 8.61 7.78 1.96
C MET A 80 9.24 6.68 2.78
N SER A 81 8.73 6.42 3.98
CA SER A 81 9.19 5.29 4.78
C SER A 81 8.84 3.97 4.12
N TYR A 82 7.83 3.97 3.25
CA TYR A 82 7.32 2.76 2.60
C TYR A 82 7.51 2.77 1.09
N ALA A 83 7.87 3.90 0.53
CA ALA A 83 8.03 4.06 -0.90
C ALA A 83 9.33 4.78 -1.18
N ILE A 84 10.30 4.07 -1.70
CA ILE A 84 11.54 4.69 -2.14
C ILE A 84 11.37 5.04 -3.61
N PRO A 85 11.31 6.32 -3.96
CA PRO A 85 11.12 6.71 -5.34
C PRO A 85 12.36 6.41 -6.17
N ALA A 86 12.13 6.06 -7.43
CA ALA A 86 13.22 5.96 -8.40
C ALA A 86 13.73 7.37 -8.69
N VAL A 87 15.00 7.60 -8.50
CA VAL A 87 15.61 8.89 -8.77
C VAL A 87 16.63 8.71 -9.88
N GLY A 88 16.45 9.46 -10.94
CA GLY A 88 17.26 9.54 -12.15
C GLY A 88 18.45 8.60 -12.22
N GLY A 89 18.46 7.63 -13.09
CA GLY A 89 19.59 6.71 -13.27
C GLY A 89 19.93 5.84 -12.06
N PHE A 90 19.38 6.13 -10.92
CA PHE A 90 19.62 5.34 -9.74
C PHE A 90 18.50 4.29 -9.65
N ALA A 91 18.85 3.04 -9.80
CA ALA A 91 17.89 1.93 -9.70
C ALA A 91 17.46 1.75 -8.26
N GLY A 92 17.13 2.84 -7.59
CA GLY A 92 17.16 2.82 -6.15
C GLY A 92 15.84 2.84 -5.46
N GLY A 93 14.79 2.66 -6.13
CA GLY A 93 13.55 2.69 -5.41
C GLY A 93 12.96 1.31 -5.24
N PHE A 94 13.22 0.66 -4.14
CA PHE A 94 12.56 -0.59 -3.82
C PHE A 94 11.48 -0.34 -2.80
N PRO A 95 10.21 -0.44 -3.19
CA PRO A 95 9.14 -0.36 -2.21
C PRO A 95 9.25 -1.52 -1.22
N PHE A 96 8.96 -1.24 0.04
CA PHE A 96 8.98 -2.27 1.07
C PHE A 96 7.60 -2.89 1.22
N PHE A 97 7.58 -4.20 1.41
CA PHE A 97 6.39 -4.85 1.91
C PHE A 97 6.23 -4.52 3.39
N ILE A 98 5.09 -3.97 3.75
CA ILE A 98 4.77 -3.60 5.12
C ILE A 98 3.87 -4.68 5.68
N PRO A 99 4.36 -5.56 6.56
CA PRO A 99 3.53 -6.61 7.14
C PRO A 99 2.57 -6.02 8.17
N ILE A 100 1.28 -6.19 7.93
CA ILE A 100 0.22 -5.78 8.83
C ILE A 100 -0.81 -6.91 8.84
N PRO A 101 -0.53 -8.01 9.54
CA PRO A 101 -1.43 -9.15 9.53
C PRO A 101 -2.71 -8.85 10.31
N ARG A 102 -3.84 -9.00 9.66
CA ARG A 102 -5.15 -8.77 10.26
C ARG A 102 -6.13 -9.81 9.75
N ARG A 103 -6.89 -10.38 10.65
CA ARG A 103 -7.98 -11.28 10.25
C ARG A 103 -9.14 -10.45 9.72
N LEU A 104 -9.73 -10.94 8.63
CA LEU A 104 -10.86 -10.27 7.98
C LEU A 104 -12.11 -11.13 8.09
N THR A 105 -13.28 -10.49 8.04
CA THR A 105 -14.57 -11.15 8.15
C THR A 105 -15.32 -11.23 6.83
N GLY A 106 -14.85 -10.52 5.82
CA GLY A 106 -15.53 -10.39 4.54
C GLY A 106 -16.39 -9.13 4.44
N GLN A 107 -16.63 -8.45 5.55
CA GLN A 107 -17.38 -7.19 5.58
C GLN A 107 -16.52 -6.06 6.14
N ASP A 108 -15.23 -6.15 5.90
CA ASP A 108 -14.29 -5.20 6.47
C ASP A 108 -14.23 -3.93 5.66
N THR A 109 -13.94 -2.84 6.35
CA THR A 109 -13.66 -1.54 5.72
C THR A 109 -12.17 -1.27 5.85
N ILE A 110 -11.51 -1.17 4.72
CA ILE A 110 -10.09 -0.84 4.65
C ILE A 110 -9.97 0.46 3.86
N SER A 111 -9.42 1.49 4.47
CA SER A 111 -9.24 2.76 3.80
C SER A 111 -7.83 3.28 3.98
N ILE A 112 -7.35 3.95 2.94
CA ILE A 112 -6.07 4.62 2.97
C ILE A 112 -6.29 6.10 2.67
N ARG A 113 -5.60 6.94 3.44
CA ARG A 113 -5.66 8.39 3.26
C ARG A 113 -4.26 8.93 3.05
N PHE A 114 -4.09 9.71 2.01
CA PHE A 114 -2.87 10.44 1.75
C PHE A 114 -3.09 11.92 1.93
N VAL A 115 -2.19 12.58 2.62
CA VAL A 115 -2.16 14.03 2.73
C VAL A 115 -0.90 14.49 2.01
N ASN A 116 -1.10 15.25 0.94
CA ASN A 116 -0.02 15.71 0.07
C ASN A 116 0.10 17.23 0.14
N ALA A 117 1.25 17.71 0.60
CA ALA A 117 1.54 19.14 0.66
C ALA A 117 2.31 19.63 -0.58
N ALA A 118 2.58 18.76 -1.53
CA ALA A 118 3.33 19.06 -2.74
C ALA A 118 2.44 19.00 -3.98
N ALA A 119 3.06 19.03 -5.15
CA ALA A 119 2.36 18.86 -6.42
C ALA A 119 1.77 17.47 -6.55
N SER A 120 0.79 17.32 -7.44
CA SER A 120 0.09 16.06 -7.66
C SER A 120 1.05 14.91 -7.94
N GLN A 121 0.79 13.77 -7.33
CA GLN A 121 1.60 12.56 -7.47
C GLN A 121 0.72 11.34 -7.66
N ASN A 122 1.24 10.36 -8.37
CA ASN A 122 0.60 9.07 -8.52
C ASN A 122 1.24 8.08 -7.56
N VAL A 123 0.40 7.38 -6.80
CA VAL A 123 0.83 6.40 -5.81
C VAL A 123 0.16 5.09 -6.15
N ASP A 124 0.95 4.02 -6.19
CA ASP A 124 0.44 2.67 -6.33
C ASP A 124 0.47 1.97 -4.98
N VAL A 125 -0.65 1.39 -4.61
CA VAL A 125 -0.77 0.59 -3.40
C VAL A 125 -1.12 -0.83 -3.81
N THR A 126 -0.28 -1.78 -3.43
CA THR A 126 -0.56 -3.20 -3.66
C THR A 126 -0.83 -3.86 -2.34
N VAL A 127 -2.03 -4.39 -2.21
CA VAL A 127 -2.48 -5.08 -0.99
C VAL A 127 -2.29 -6.58 -1.20
N TRP A 128 -1.70 -7.22 -0.21
CA TRP A 128 -1.57 -8.67 -0.16
C TRP A 128 -2.55 -9.23 0.87
N TYR A 129 -3.32 -10.23 0.47
CA TYR A 129 -4.34 -10.82 1.32
C TYR A 129 -4.48 -12.31 1.01
N ARG A 130 -5.23 -13.01 1.86
CA ARG A 130 -5.47 -14.44 1.69
C ARG A 130 -6.96 -14.72 1.74
N ASN A 131 -7.39 -15.64 0.87
CA ASN A 131 -8.77 -16.15 0.88
C ASN A 131 -8.93 -17.33 1.83
N GLU A 132 -7.83 -17.85 2.34
CA GLU A 132 -7.81 -19.00 3.24
C GLU A 132 -6.92 -18.69 4.43
N LEU A 133 -7.30 -19.22 5.57
CA LEU A 133 -6.49 -19.08 6.79
C LEU A 133 -5.62 -20.32 6.99
#